data_6e3938b8c661285cee65a569ec465c5a
#
_entry.id   6e3938b8c661285cee65a569ec465c5a
#
_cell.length_a   1.000
_cell.length_b   1.000
_cell.length_c   1.000
_cell.angle_alpha   90.00
_cell.angle_beta   90.00
_cell.angle_gamma   90.00
#
_symmetry.space_group_name_H-M   'P 1'
#
loop_
_entity.id
_entity.type
_entity.pdbx_description
1 polymer ?
#
loop_
_entity_poly.entity_id
_entity_poly.type
_entity_poly.pdbx_seq_one_letter_code
_entity_poly.pdbx_strand_id
1 'polypeptide(L)'
;MAYGLKKLWMMPLLIFSLILPACSDDKGGDDPTPVVTECKVSSSSVAENEVIDYTTSTITLEYNSDIIVNTSAALSVTLNGDKVSSTVSGKVLTVNVSLTANTSYTLVVPQRYLLGKTTSSFATEYTLHFSTADIPTVDANFAELSNTSASQEAKNLYNYLISQNGKKILSGAMANVNNNNDFADWIYKKTGKHPALTCYDFIHLCYSGQNWIDYSNITPAKTQWDNNGVVAYMWHWRVPKSQTDYENKNYDNYAYDGSFDIEAALTAGTWQNECINADIAKVAGYLKLLKDQNIPVLWRPLHEAAGDYTWGSWFWWGSKGTELTKRLWIYLYNKLTNEYGLNNLIWVWTAQTSDAGVNASLDKIKAAYPGNEYVDIVGTDVYAENNDSHKDLYSLLLSMTEGKRMVTLAEVGRIPNPDTCIGQGANWSWFMLWYTNNIHTSSATEDGFGNSVSFLKKVMTSSYVINRDEMPSLK
;
A
#
# COMPACT_ATOMS: atom_id res chain seq x y z
N MET A 1 -12.28 -3.48 -37.66
CA MET A 1 -13.65 -4.01 -37.61
C MET A 1 -13.94 -4.46 -36.21
N ALA A 2 -14.92 -3.81 -35.63
CA ALA A 2 -15.29 -3.95 -34.23
C ALA A 2 -15.99 -5.27 -33.92
N TYR A 3 -15.86 -5.74 -32.70
CA TYR A 3 -16.97 -6.30 -31.94
C TYR A 3 -16.71 -6.11 -30.44
N GLY A 4 -17.38 -5.11 -29.89
CA GLY A 4 -17.51 -4.95 -28.44
C GLY A 4 -18.56 -5.91 -27.89
N LEU A 5 -18.23 -6.59 -26.80
CA LEU A 5 -19.19 -7.32 -25.97
C LEU A 5 -19.42 -6.54 -24.67
N LYS A 6 -20.49 -5.77 -24.65
CA LYS A 6 -21.07 -5.23 -23.41
C LYS A 6 -21.68 -6.41 -22.63
N LYS A 7 -21.11 -6.77 -21.49
CA LYS A 7 -21.77 -7.61 -20.51
C LYS A 7 -22.82 -6.79 -19.76
N LEU A 8 -24.08 -7.06 -20.09
CA LEU A 8 -25.25 -6.58 -19.38
C LEU A 8 -25.35 -7.36 -18.06
N TRP A 9 -25.33 -6.68 -16.95
CA TRP A 9 -25.68 -7.24 -15.65
C TRP A 9 -27.20 -7.43 -15.62
N MET A 10 -27.65 -8.68 -15.64
CA MET A 10 -29.04 -9.04 -15.35
C MET A 10 -29.18 -9.25 -13.84
N MET A 11 -29.85 -8.32 -13.18
CA MET A 11 -30.43 -8.53 -11.86
C MET A 11 -31.49 -9.66 -11.97
N PRO A 12 -31.50 -10.66 -11.10
CA PRO A 12 -32.62 -11.58 -11.02
C PRO A 12 -33.82 -10.88 -10.41
N LEU A 13 -34.87 -10.73 -11.22
CA LEU A 13 -36.17 -10.28 -10.77
C LEU A 13 -36.83 -11.43 -10.00
N LEU A 14 -36.94 -11.31 -8.68
CA LEU A 14 -37.72 -12.23 -7.86
C LEU A 14 -39.19 -11.99 -8.17
N ILE A 15 -39.81 -12.92 -8.89
CA ILE A 15 -41.24 -12.95 -9.12
C ILE A 15 -41.91 -13.46 -7.86
N PHE A 16 -42.52 -12.54 -7.11
CA PHE A 16 -43.47 -12.90 -6.05
C PHE A 16 -44.79 -13.30 -6.71
N SER A 17 -45.10 -14.59 -6.71
CA SER A 17 -46.43 -15.06 -7.06
C SER A 17 -47.40 -14.78 -5.90
N LEU A 18 -48.20 -13.75 -6.06
CA LEU A 18 -49.38 -13.48 -5.21
C LEU A 18 -50.45 -14.54 -5.51
N ILE A 19 -50.61 -15.46 -4.60
CA ILE A 19 -51.82 -16.29 -4.55
C ILE A 19 -52.85 -15.50 -3.75
N LEU A 20 -53.87 -14.99 -4.43
CA LEU A 20 -55.04 -14.41 -3.77
C LEU A 20 -56.00 -15.55 -3.38
N PRO A 21 -56.39 -15.70 -2.13
CA PRO A 21 -57.55 -16.49 -1.77
C PRO A 21 -58.82 -15.66 -1.95
N ALA A 22 -59.82 -16.30 -2.52
CA ALA A 22 -61.16 -15.75 -2.72
C ALA A 22 -61.81 -15.39 -1.39
N CYS A 23 -62.52 -14.27 -1.39
CA CYS A 23 -63.37 -13.85 -0.29
C CYS A 23 -64.44 -14.87 0.03
N SER A 24 -64.58 -15.21 1.29
CA SER A 24 -65.85 -15.56 1.88
C SER A 24 -66.01 -14.76 3.18
N ASP A 25 -67.07 -13.98 3.27
CA ASP A 25 -67.45 -13.24 4.46
C ASP A 25 -67.70 -14.21 5.65
N ASP A 26 -66.96 -13.96 6.77
CA ASP A 26 -67.60 -14.06 8.09
C ASP A 26 -66.75 -13.45 9.20
N LYS A 27 -67.34 -12.50 9.94
CA LYS A 27 -67.21 -12.09 11.34
C LYS A 27 -65.79 -11.87 11.94
N GLY A 28 -65.66 -10.66 12.43
CA GLY A 28 -64.66 -10.13 13.35
C GLY A 28 -64.02 -11.12 14.33
N GLY A 29 -62.72 -11.21 14.22
CA GLY A 29 -61.79 -11.70 15.19
C GLY A 29 -60.48 -11.02 14.86
N ASP A 30 -59.94 -10.27 15.79
CA ASP A 30 -58.57 -9.75 15.72
C ASP A 30 -57.65 -10.94 15.45
N ASP A 31 -57.15 -11.04 14.21
CA ASP A 31 -56.10 -12.01 13.86
C ASP A 31 -54.82 -11.57 14.56
N PRO A 32 -54.33 -12.34 15.54
CA PRO A 32 -53.12 -11.88 16.26
C PRO A 32 -51.97 -11.81 15.27
N THR A 33 -51.44 -10.62 15.06
CA THR A 33 -50.18 -10.41 14.34
C THR A 33 -49.21 -11.50 14.79
N PRO A 34 -48.59 -12.28 13.88
CA PRO A 34 -47.74 -13.39 14.27
C PRO A 34 -46.63 -12.85 15.19
N VAL A 35 -46.66 -13.22 16.45
CA VAL A 35 -45.64 -12.89 17.43
C VAL A 35 -44.36 -13.56 16.95
N VAL A 36 -43.41 -12.79 16.48
CA VAL A 36 -42.07 -13.29 16.16
C VAL A 36 -41.46 -13.79 17.44
N THR A 37 -41.54 -15.10 17.67
CA THR A 37 -41.10 -15.76 18.90
C THR A 37 -39.60 -16.05 18.94
N GLU A 38 -38.89 -15.89 17.83
CA GLU A 38 -37.50 -16.23 17.65
C GLU A 38 -36.74 -15.09 16.96
N CYS A 39 -35.59 -14.69 17.54
CA CYS A 39 -34.66 -13.74 16.92
C CYS A 39 -33.68 -14.52 16.04
N LYS A 40 -33.69 -14.27 14.72
CA LYS A 40 -32.85 -14.97 13.76
C LYS A 40 -32.43 -14.07 12.59
N VAL A 41 -31.37 -14.47 11.89
CA VAL A 41 -30.91 -13.83 10.65
C VAL A 41 -32.00 -13.99 9.59
N SER A 42 -32.38 -12.90 8.95
CA SER A 42 -33.28 -12.81 7.81
C SER A 42 -32.58 -12.71 6.47
N SER A 43 -31.42 -12.04 6.45
CA SER A 43 -30.56 -11.95 5.27
C SER A 43 -29.10 -11.76 5.66
N SER A 44 -28.20 -12.08 4.73
CA SER A 44 -26.75 -11.89 4.85
C SER A 44 -26.25 -11.23 3.57
N SER A 45 -25.22 -10.37 3.69
CA SER A 45 -24.55 -9.79 2.53
C SER A 45 -23.71 -10.80 1.75
N VAL A 46 -23.46 -11.98 2.32
CA VAL A 46 -22.72 -13.09 1.73
C VAL A 46 -23.62 -14.32 1.81
N ALA A 47 -23.81 -15.04 0.71
CA ALA A 47 -24.60 -16.26 0.68
C ALA A 47 -23.80 -17.47 1.20
N GLU A 48 -24.51 -18.51 1.61
CA GLU A 48 -23.89 -19.79 2.00
C GLU A 48 -23.08 -20.39 0.83
N ASN A 49 -21.82 -20.74 1.07
CA ASN A 49 -20.84 -21.24 0.09
C ASN A 49 -20.54 -20.29 -1.08
N GLU A 50 -20.77 -18.99 -0.91
CA GLU A 50 -20.39 -18.00 -1.91
C GLU A 50 -18.86 -17.84 -1.98
N VAL A 51 -18.36 -17.54 -3.17
CA VAL A 51 -16.98 -17.12 -3.40
C VAL A 51 -16.99 -15.60 -3.49
N ILE A 52 -16.44 -14.92 -2.47
CA ILE A 52 -16.40 -13.45 -2.39
C ILE A 52 -15.00 -12.91 -2.69
N ASP A 53 -14.90 -11.61 -2.91
CA ASP A 53 -13.61 -10.95 -3.07
C ASP A 53 -12.86 -10.95 -1.71
N TYR A 54 -11.58 -11.35 -1.71
CA TYR A 54 -10.74 -11.35 -0.51
C TYR A 54 -10.49 -9.95 0.07
N THR A 55 -10.79 -8.88 -0.69
CA THR A 55 -10.73 -7.49 -0.22
C THR A 55 -11.97 -7.05 0.56
N THR A 56 -12.98 -7.93 0.69
CA THR A 56 -14.17 -7.67 1.50
C THR A 56 -13.75 -7.45 2.96
N SER A 57 -14.07 -6.28 3.49
CA SER A 57 -13.70 -5.88 4.86
C SER A 57 -14.83 -6.01 5.88
N THR A 58 -16.08 -6.19 5.41
CA THR A 58 -17.24 -6.31 6.29
C THR A 58 -18.25 -7.31 5.75
N ILE A 59 -18.89 -8.06 6.64
CA ILE A 59 -20.06 -8.90 6.36
C ILE A 59 -21.20 -8.40 7.21
N THR A 60 -22.39 -8.19 6.61
CA THR A 60 -23.58 -7.73 7.31
C THR A 60 -24.62 -8.84 7.40
N LEU A 61 -25.20 -8.98 8.60
CA LEU A 61 -26.29 -9.90 8.87
C LEU A 61 -27.49 -9.10 9.34
N GLU A 62 -28.59 -9.18 8.62
CA GLU A 62 -29.85 -8.55 9.00
C GLU A 62 -30.72 -9.53 9.79
N TYR A 63 -31.25 -9.10 10.91
CA TYR A 63 -32.13 -9.88 11.79
C TYR A 63 -33.59 -9.47 11.60
N ASN A 64 -34.51 -10.39 11.92
CA ASN A 64 -35.94 -10.13 11.88
C ASN A 64 -36.44 -9.19 13.00
N SER A 65 -35.60 -8.77 13.93
CA SER A 65 -35.86 -7.89 15.06
C SER A 65 -34.71 -6.91 15.25
N ASP A 66 -34.95 -5.76 15.82
CA ASP A 66 -33.88 -4.92 16.35
C ASP A 66 -33.09 -5.71 17.40
N ILE A 67 -31.78 -5.61 17.34
CA ILE A 67 -30.86 -6.41 18.15
C ILE A 67 -29.99 -5.53 19.05
N ILE A 68 -29.53 -6.11 20.15
CA ILE A 68 -28.47 -5.56 21.02
C ILE A 68 -27.49 -6.66 21.38
N VAL A 69 -26.24 -6.30 21.65
CA VAL A 69 -25.24 -7.23 22.14
C VAL A 69 -25.53 -7.62 23.58
N ASN A 70 -25.53 -8.91 23.89
CA ASN A 70 -25.65 -9.42 25.25
C ASN A 70 -24.31 -9.31 25.99
N THR A 71 -24.14 -8.24 26.74
CA THR A 71 -22.90 -7.99 27.50
C THR A 71 -22.73 -8.88 28.75
N SER A 72 -23.79 -9.62 29.13
CA SER A 72 -23.73 -10.53 30.30
C SER A 72 -23.05 -11.85 30.00
N ALA A 73 -22.78 -12.16 28.72
CA ALA A 73 -22.09 -13.36 28.28
C ALA A 73 -20.74 -12.98 27.66
N ALA A 74 -19.67 -13.68 28.04
CA ALA A 74 -18.34 -13.48 27.43
C ALA A 74 -18.25 -14.18 26.06
N LEU A 75 -19.18 -13.84 25.16
CA LEU A 75 -19.27 -14.40 23.81
C LEU A 75 -18.69 -13.42 22.80
N SER A 76 -18.21 -13.94 21.67
CA SER A 76 -17.69 -13.15 20.56
C SER A 76 -18.09 -13.79 19.23
N VAL A 77 -18.27 -12.98 18.19
CA VAL A 77 -18.31 -13.47 16.83
C VAL A 77 -16.92 -14.00 16.47
N THR A 78 -16.87 -15.12 15.74
CA THR A 78 -15.61 -15.72 15.32
C THR A 78 -15.58 -15.97 13.82
N LEU A 79 -14.38 -15.85 13.25
CA LEU A 79 -14.06 -16.22 11.86
C LEU A 79 -12.95 -17.27 11.92
N ASN A 80 -13.21 -18.48 11.44
CA ASN A 80 -12.33 -19.67 11.59
C ASN A 80 -11.89 -19.94 13.03
N GLY A 81 -12.73 -19.58 14.02
CA GLY A 81 -12.44 -19.73 15.44
C GLY A 81 -11.77 -18.53 16.10
N ASP A 82 -11.19 -17.60 15.33
CA ASP A 82 -10.59 -16.37 15.84
C ASP A 82 -11.65 -15.30 16.08
N LYS A 83 -11.50 -14.52 17.16
CA LYS A 83 -12.43 -13.45 17.51
C LYS A 83 -12.31 -12.31 16.51
N VAL A 84 -13.46 -11.83 16.00
CA VAL A 84 -13.55 -10.67 15.14
C VAL A 84 -14.42 -9.59 15.79
N SER A 85 -14.13 -8.32 15.45
CA SER A 85 -14.92 -7.20 15.94
C SER A 85 -16.25 -7.09 15.19
N SER A 86 -17.28 -6.63 15.89
CA SER A 86 -18.58 -6.41 15.28
C SER A 86 -19.31 -5.24 15.92
N THR A 87 -20.22 -4.63 15.18
CA THR A 87 -21.08 -3.53 15.62
C THR A 87 -22.53 -3.80 15.31
N VAL A 88 -23.45 -3.23 16.10
CA VAL A 88 -24.89 -3.40 15.93
C VAL A 88 -25.53 -2.04 15.67
N SER A 89 -26.39 -1.98 14.65
CA SER A 89 -27.23 -0.83 14.34
C SER A 89 -28.62 -1.29 13.91
N GLY A 90 -29.65 -1.00 14.75
CA GLY A 90 -31.03 -1.47 14.51
C GLY A 90 -31.11 -2.99 14.39
N LYS A 91 -31.44 -3.48 13.20
CA LYS A 91 -31.52 -4.90 12.88
C LYS A 91 -30.24 -5.51 12.35
N VAL A 92 -29.22 -4.71 12.09
CA VAL A 92 -28.01 -5.15 11.38
C VAL A 92 -26.86 -5.36 12.35
N LEU A 93 -26.24 -6.55 12.27
CA LEU A 93 -24.92 -6.85 12.81
C LEU A 93 -23.92 -6.70 11.66
N THR A 94 -22.94 -5.80 11.82
CA THR A 94 -21.80 -5.64 10.91
C THR A 94 -20.60 -6.30 11.55
N VAL A 95 -19.99 -7.26 10.86
CA VAL A 95 -18.80 -7.98 11.28
C VAL A 95 -17.63 -7.50 10.45
N ASN A 96 -16.56 -7.02 11.10
CA ASN A 96 -15.34 -6.65 10.42
C ASN A 96 -14.49 -7.90 10.18
N VAL A 97 -14.05 -8.11 8.96
CA VAL A 97 -13.27 -9.27 8.54
C VAL A 97 -11.98 -8.83 7.87
N SER A 98 -10.94 -9.64 8.03
CA SER A 98 -9.70 -9.56 7.27
C SER A 98 -9.52 -10.90 6.57
N LEU A 99 -9.59 -10.90 5.26
CA LEU A 99 -9.64 -12.12 4.46
C LEU A 99 -8.36 -12.28 3.64
N THR A 100 -7.97 -13.53 3.43
CA THR A 100 -6.87 -13.93 2.56
C THR A 100 -7.48 -14.55 1.29
N ALA A 101 -6.85 -14.36 0.15
CA ALA A 101 -7.29 -14.97 -1.10
C ALA A 101 -7.26 -16.51 -1.03
N ASN A 102 -8.09 -17.16 -1.85
CA ASN A 102 -8.16 -18.61 -2.00
C ASN A 102 -8.28 -19.36 -0.66
N THR A 103 -9.09 -18.84 0.24
CA THR A 103 -9.24 -19.36 1.61
C THR A 103 -10.69 -19.62 1.94
N SER A 104 -10.96 -20.76 2.61
CA SER A 104 -12.30 -21.07 3.11
C SER A 104 -12.51 -20.52 4.52
N TYR A 105 -13.68 -19.94 4.75
CA TYR A 105 -14.04 -19.30 6.01
C TYR A 105 -15.32 -19.88 6.59
N THR A 106 -15.37 -19.90 7.91
CA THR A 106 -16.57 -20.17 8.71
C THR A 106 -16.76 -19.02 9.68
N LEU A 107 -17.80 -18.20 9.44
CA LEU A 107 -18.23 -17.14 10.35
C LEU A 107 -19.26 -17.71 11.32
N VAL A 108 -19.07 -17.55 12.62
CA VAL A 108 -20.01 -18.02 13.65
C VAL A 108 -20.42 -16.83 14.53
N VAL A 109 -21.73 -16.58 14.57
CA VAL A 109 -22.36 -15.76 15.59
C VAL A 109 -22.97 -16.71 16.62
N PRO A 110 -22.40 -16.82 17.84
CA PRO A 110 -22.81 -17.82 18.78
C PRO A 110 -24.20 -17.55 19.35
N GLN A 111 -24.92 -18.62 19.69
CA GLN A 111 -26.20 -18.52 20.38
C GLN A 111 -26.08 -17.59 21.60
N ARG A 112 -27.06 -16.73 21.83
CA ARG A 112 -27.13 -15.79 22.95
C ARG A 112 -26.14 -14.61 22.87
N TYR A 113 -25.38 -14.46 21.79
CA TYR A 113 -24.55 -13.29 21.59
C TYR A 113 -25.39 -12.01 21.42
N LEU A 114 -26.56 -12.14 20.76
CA LEU A 114 -27.48 -11.04 20.54
C LEU A 114 -28.82 -11.31 21.23
N LEU A 115 -29.49 -10.22 21.62
CA LEU A 115 -30.85 -10.20 22.15
C LEU A 115 -31.73 -9.37 21.22
N GLY A 116 -32.84 -9.94 20.76
CA GLY A 116 -33.87 -9.23 19.98
C GLY A 116 -34.70 -8.34 20.92
N LYS A 117 -34.77 -7.03 20.62
CA LYS A 117 -35.49 -6.05 21.43
C LYS A 117 -37.02 -6.29 21.43
N THR A 118 -37.56 -6.62 20.27
CA THR A 118 -39.01 -6.81 20.12
C THR A 118 -39.47 -8.23 20.50
N THR A 119 -38.59 -9.22 20.30
CA THR A 119 -38.88 -10.61 20.61
C THR A 119 -38.60 -10.97 22.07
N SER A 120 -37.78 -10.16 22.77
CA SER A 120 -37.26 -10.44 24.11
C SER A 120 -36.60 -11.81 24.21
N SER A 121 -36.15 -12.36 23.08
CA SER A 121 -35.50 -13.66 22.95
C SER A 121 -34.05 -13.53 22.47
N PHE A 122 -33.17 -14.43 22.94
CA PHE A 122 -31.84 -14.51 22.40
C PHE A 122 -31.85 -14.99 20.94
N ALA A 123 -30.93 -14.43 20.14
CA ALA A 123 -30.74 -14.90 18.80
C ALA A 123 -30.21 -16.35 18.79
N THR A 124 -30.69 -17.11 17.82
CA THR A 124 -30.12 -18.44 17.51
C THR A 124 -28.70 -18.32 17.00
N GLU A 125 -27.94 -19.40 17.11
CA GLU A 125 -26.64 -19.50 16.47
C GLU A 125 -26.78 -19.35 14.96
N TYR A 126 -25.86 -18.59 14.36
CA TYR A 126 -25.79 -18.46 12.91
C TYR A 126 -24.38 -18.81 12.45
N THR A 127 -24.28 -19.76 11.55
CA THR A 127 -23.03 -20.16 10.91
C THR A 127 -23.14 -19.89 9.42
N LEU A 128 -22.10 -19.27 8.85
CA LEU A 128 -21.99 -18.97 7.43
C LEU A 128 -20.67 -19.52 6.91
N HIS A 129 -20.73 -20.36 5.89
CA HIS A 129 -19.55 -20.84 5.17
C HIS A 129 -19.42 -20.05 3.86
N PHE A 130 -18.22 -19.62 3.55
CA PHE A 130 -17.88 -18.96 2.30
C PHE A 130 -16.40 -19.17 1.98
N SER A 131 -15.98 -18.79 0.81
CA SER A 131 -14.58 -18.77 0.44
C SER A 131 -14.23 -17.47 -0.28
N THR A 132 -12.95 -17.19 -0.40
CA THR A 132 -12.48 -16.04 -1.15
C THR A 132 -11.96 -16.45 -2.53
N ALA A 133 -12.11 -15.55 -3.49
CA ALA A 133 -11.53 -15.70 -4.81
C ALA A 133 -10.00 -15.75 -4.74
N ASP A 134 -9.39 -16.39 -5.72
CA ASP A 134 -7.95 -16.37 -5.89
C ASP A 134 -7.48 -14.99 -6.42
N ILE A 135 -6.22 -14.63 -6.14
CA ILE A 135 -5.59 -13.45 -6.77
C ILE A 135 -5.41 -13.78 -8.25
N PRO A 136 -5.89 -12.93 -9.16
CA PRO A 136 -5.68 -13.18 -10.58
C PRO A 136 -4.19 -13.32 -10.89
N THR A 137 -3.78 -14.45 -11.42
CA THR A 137 -2.42 -14.63 -11.93
C THR A 137 -2.29 -13.91 -13.25
N VAL A 138 -1.28 -13.04 -13.35
CA VAL A 138 -0.90 -12.38 -14.61
C VAL A 138 0.56 -12.68 -14.89
N ASP A 139 0.86 -12.92 -16.15
CA ASP A 139 2.24 -13.07 -16.59
C ASP A 139 2.93 -11.70 -16.63
N ALA A 140 4.16 -11.65 -16.16
CA ALA A 140 4.97 -10.46 -16.25
C ALA A 140 5.34 -10.19 -17.71
N ASN A 141 4.94 -9.03 -18.21
CA ASN A 141 5.24 -8.52 -19.53
C ASN A 141 5.55 -7.04 -19.45
N PHE A 142 6.72 -6.73 -18.89
CA PHE A 142 7.09 -5.38 -18.52
C PHE A 142 7.18 -4.46 -19.75
N ALA A 143 6.48 -3.33 -19.65
CA ALA A 143 6.54 -2.28 -20.66
C ALA A 143 7.86 -1.49 -20.54
N GLU A 144 8.18 -0.71 -21.55
CA GLU A 144 9.27 0.25 -21.50
C GLU A 144 9.01 1.36 -20.46
N LEU A 145 10.06 2.16 -20.19
CA LEU A 145 9.94 3.32 -19.31
C LEU A 145 8.83 4.26 -19.77
N SER A 146 8.10 4.82 -18.82
CA SER A 146 7.03 5.81 -19.03
C SER A 146 7.56 7.07 -19.75
N ASN A 147 8.79 7.46 -19.43
CA ASN A 147 9.49 8.51 -20.17
C ASN A 147 10.22 7.92 -21.38
N THR A 148 9.65 8.05 -22.57
CA THR A 148 10.27 7.57 -23.82
C THR A 148 11.62 8.23 -24.16
N SER A 149 11.87 9.43 -23.59
CA SER A 149 13.11 10.20 -23.73
C SER A 149 14.11 9.92 -22.58
N ALA A 150 13.91 8.86 -21.81
CA ALA A 150 14.79 8.50 -20.70
C ALA A 150 16.25 8.36 -21.17
N SER A 151 17.19 8.73 -20.26
CA SER A 151 18.62 8.62 -20.53
C SER A 151 19.05 7.16 -20.77
N GLN A 152 20.20 6.99 -21.40
CA GLN A 152 20.69 5.63 -21.68
C GLN A 152 20.96 4.86 -20.38
N GLU A 153 21.50 5.53 -19.38
CA GLU A 153 21.80 4.94 -18.07
C GLU A 153 20.50 4.51 -17.34
N ALA A 154 19.42 5.31 -17.45
CA ALA A 154 18.12 4.94 -16.90
C ALA A 154 17.55 3.70 -17.63
N LYS A 155 17.67 3.64 -18.95
CA LYS A 155 17.27 2.47 -19.74
C LYS A 155 18.14 1.24 -19.40
N ASN A 156 19.44 1.41 -19.24
CA ASN A 156 20.36 0.33 -18.87
C ASN A 156 19.97 -0.25 -17.50
N LEU A 157 19.73 0.62 -16.50
CA LEU A 157 19.32 0.20 -15.17
C LEU A 157 17.97 -0.52 -15.22
N TYR A 158 16.96 0.04 -15.87
CA TYR A 158 15.64 -0.54 -15.97
C TYR A 158 15.67 -1.92 -16.64
N ASN A 159 16.37 -2.04 -17.77
CA ASN A 159 16.52 -3.32 -18.49
C ASN A 159 17.33 -4.35 -17.67
N TYR A 160 18.30 -3.90 -16.90
CA TYR A 160 19.02 -4.78 -15.99
C TYR A 160 18.08 -5.36 -14.93
N LEU A 161 17.24 -4.50 -14.27
CA LEU A 161 16.25 -4.95 -13.29
C LEU A 161 15.29 -5.97 -13.92
N ILE A 162 14.77 -5.71 -15.12
CA ILE A 162 13.93 -6.68 -15.86
C ILE A 162 14.67 -8.02 -16.05
N SER A 163 15.94 -7.97 -16.42
CA SER A 163 16.73 -9.19 -16.69
C SER A 163 16.94 -10.06 -15.44
N GLN A 164 16.85 -9.47 -14.25
CA GLN A 164 17.00 -10.17 -12.97
C GLN A 164 15.66 -10.67 -12.40
N ASN A 165 14.54 -10.20 -12.90
CA ASN A 165 13.21 -10.59 -12.39
C ASN A 165 13.02 -12.11 -12.39
N GLY A 166 12.56 -12.66 -11.28
CA GLY A 166 12.39 -14.09 -11.08
C GLY A 166 13.69 -14.91 -10.92
N LYS A 167 14.84 -14.25 -10.93
CA LYS A 167 16.15 -14.89 -10.77
C LYS A 167 16.87 -14.43 -9.51
N LYS A 168 16.89 -13.12 -9.28
CA LYS A 168 17.60 -12.51 -8.17
C LYS A 168 16.89 -11.22 -7.70
N ILE A 169 17.17 -10.83 -6.46
CA ILE A 169 16.65 -9.67 -5.78
C ILE A 169 17.83 -8.74 -5.44
N LEU A 170 17.75 -7.45 -5.75
CA LEU A 170 18.79 -6.51 -5.34
C LEU A 170 18.69 -6.20 -3.84
N SER A 171 19.82 -6.22 -3.16
CA SER A 171 19.89 -5.71 -1.78
C SER A 171 19.86 -4.20 -1.75
N GLY A 172 19.12 -3.61 -0.82
CA GLY A 172 19.02 -2.18 -0.67
C GLY A 172 19.00 -1.73 0.79
N ALA A 173 19.45 -0.50 1.00
CA ALA A 173 19.40 0.15 2.30
C ALA A 173 19.03 1.63 2.17
N MET A 174 18.29 2.14 3.15
CA MET A 174 18.02 3.56 3.28
C MET A 174 19.28 4.29 3.75
N ALA A 175 19.58 5.42 3.16
CA ALA A 175 20.58 6.33 3.69
C ALA A 175 20.12 6.91 5.03
N ASN A 176 21.07 7.26 5.88
CA ASN A 176 20.74 7.99 7.10
C ASN A 176 20.09 9.36 6.73
N VAL A 177 19.25 9.89 7.62
CA VAL A 177 18.62 11.22 7.49
C VAL A 177 19.64 12.34 7.26
N ASN A 178 20.91 12.12 7.58
CA ASN A 178 22.03 13.00 7.27
C ASN A 178 22.48 12.94 5.79
N ASN A 179 21.75 12.24 4.94
CA ASN A 179 22.05 12.08 3.53
C ASN A 179 23.44 11.45 3.28
N ASN A 180 23.78 10.40 4.03
CA ASN A 180 25.08 9.71 3.98
C ASN A 180 24.91 8.19 3.85
N ASN A 181 26.04 7.47 3.67
CA ASN A 181 26.06 6.02 3.47
C ASN A 181 26.33 5.21 4.75
N ASP A 182 26.21 5.80 5.93
CA ASP A 182 26.62 5.18 7.20
C ASP A 182 25.93 3.82 7.45
N PHE A 183 24.65 3.69 7.09
CA PHE A 183 23.94 2.42 7.24
C PHE A 183 24.43 1.36 6.26
N ALA A 184 24.62 1.70 5.01
CA ALA A 184 25.19 0.80 4.01
C ALA A 184 26.61 0.33 4.41
N ASP A 185 27.41 1.24 4.97
CA ASP A 185 28.76 0.94 5.49
C ASP A 185 28.70 0.05 6.75
N TRP A 186 27.69 0.24 7.61
CA TRP A 186 27.47 -0.65 8.75
C TRP A 186 27.12 -2.07 8.28
N ILE A 187 26.22 -2.21 7.30
CA ILE A 187 25.88 -3.52 6.70
C ILE A 187 27.16 -4.18 6.15
N TYR A 188 27.98 -3.42 5.41
CA TYR A 188 29.27 -3.93 4.92
C TYR A 188 30.19 -4.41 6.03
N LYS A 189 30.37 -3.62 7.09
CA LYS A 189 31.20 -3.99 8.25
C LYS A 189 30.71 -5.29 8.91
N LYS A 190 29.41 -5.56 8.91
CA LYS A 190 28.81 -6.73 9.54
C LYS A 190 28.75 -7.97 8.61
N THR A 191 28.63 -7.79 7.33
CA THR A 191 28.36 -8.88 6.37
C THR A 191 29.49 -9.12 5.37
N GLY A 192 30.34 -8.13 5.14
CA GLY A 192 31.35 -8.12 4.06
C GLY A 192 30.80 -7.75 2.69
N LYS A 193 29.53 -7.33 2.60
CA LYS A 193 28.85 -6.94 1.36
C LYS A 193 28.20 -5.59 1.49
N HIS A 194 28.39 -4.70 0.49
CA HIS A 194 27.61 -3.47 0.39
C HIS A 194 26.28 -3.71 -0.30
N PRO A 195 25.17 -3.09 0.16
CA PRO A 195 23.91 -3.11 -0.57
C PRO A 195 24.08 -2.59 -2.01
N ALA A 196 23.41 -3.23 -2.97
CA ALA A 196 23.41 -2.80 -4.36
C ALA A 196 22.73 -1.44 -4.54
N LEU A 197 21.68 -1.16 -3.77
CA LEU A 197 20.89 0.06 -3.82
C LEU A 197 21.04 0.86 -2.53
N THR A 198 21.19 2.19 -2.67
CA THR A 198 21.06 3.14 -1.54
C THR A 198 19.98 4.16 -1.90
N CYS A 199 19.00 4.33 -1.00
CA CYS A 199 17.94 5.30 -1.13
C CYS A 199 18.21 6.51 -0.24
N TYR A 200 18.19 7.70 -0.78
CA TYR A 200 18.34 8.99 -0.10
C TYR A 200 17.00 9.68 0.03
N ASP A 201 16.89 10.71 0.87
CA ASP A 201 15.64 11.39 1.14
C ASP A 201 15.80 12.91 1.19
N PHE A 202 14.90 13.62 0.53
CA PHE A 202 14.79 15.07 0.63
C PHE A 202 13.99 15.55 1.85
N ILE A 203 13.90 14.75 2.91
CA ILE A 203 13.08 15.01 4.11
C ILE A 203 13.35 16.38 4.75
N HIS A 204 14.59 16.87 4.68
CA HIS A 204 14.97 18.16 5.27
C HIS A 204 14.91 19.33 4.28
N LEU A 205 14.60 19.06 3.03
CA LEU A 205 14.34 20.12 2.07
C LEU A 205 13.04 20.86 2.47
N CYS A 206 13.04 22.18 2.43
CA CYS A 206 11.90 22.99 2.80
C CYS A 206 11.48 22.94 4.28
N TYR A 207 12.21 22.26 5.15
CA TYR A 207 11.91 22.20 6.56
C TYR A 207 12.49 23.41 7.32
N SER A 208 11.65 24.15 8.07
CA SER A 208 12.12 25.31 8.81
C SER A 208 13.14 24.94 9.89
N GLY A 209 14.20 25.71 9.99
CA GLY A 209 15.30 25.46 10.91
C GLY A 209 16.23 24.32 10.55
N GLN A 210 16.03 23.66 9.41
CA GLN A 210 16.77 22.47 8.98
C GLN A 210 17.61 22.73 7.72
N ASN A 211 18.46 23.72 7.75
CA ASN A 211 19.42 24.00 6.66
C ASN A 211 20.76 23.28 6.85
N TRP A 212 20.81 22.21 7.63
CA TRP A 212 22.03 21.49 7.95
C TRP A 212 22.38 20.37 6.95
N ILE A 213 21.45 20.03 6.03
CA ILE A 213 21.73 19.13 4.92
C ILE A 213 21.95 19.96 3.66
N ASP A 214 23.14 19.83 3.10
CA ASP A 214 23.47 20.36 1.79
C ASP A 214 23.17 19.34 0.70
N TYR A 215 21.97 19.41 0.11
CA TYR A 215 21.57 18.55 -0.99
C TYR A 215 22.28 18.84 -2.32
N SER A 216 23.06 19.94 -2.41
CA SER A 216 23.95 20.17 -3.55
C SER A 216 25.19 19.28 -3.51
N ASN A 217 25.52 18.75 -2.33
CA ASN A 217 26.55 17.74 -2.18
C ASN A 217 26.03 16.35 -2.58
N ILE A 218 26.15 16.02 -3.84
CA ILE A 218 25.75 14.70 -4.38
C ILE A 218 26.82 13.62 -4.18
N THR A 219 27.90 13.88 -3.46
CA THR A 219 29.01 12.93 -3.26
C THR A 219 28.56 11.56 -2.77
N PRO A 220 27.65 11.41 -1.79
CA PRO A 220 27.19 10.08 -1.35
C PRO A 220 26.54 9.26 -2.49
N ALA A 221 25.63 9.88 -3.24
CA ALA A 221 24.97 9.24 -4.37
C ALA A 221 25.94 8.96 -5.53
N LYS A 222 26.84 9.92 -5.82
CA LYS A 222 27.88 9.73 -6.84
C LYS A 222 28.83 8.60 -6.47
N THR A 223 29.24 8.49 -5.22
CA THR A 223 30.08 7.38 -4.72
C THR A 223 29.37 6.04 -4.90
N GLN A 224 28.09 5.97 -4.61
CA GLN A 224 27.28 4.75 -4.83
C GLN A 224 27.28 4.35 -6.30
N TRP A 225 27.00 5.30 -7.21
CA TRP A 225 26.98 5.08 -8.65
C TRP A 225 28.36 4.75 -9.22
N ASP A 226 29.41 5.45 -8.81
CA ASP A 226 30.77 5.22 -9.29
C ASP A 226 31.27 3.80 -8.97
N ASN A 227 30.78 3.21 -7.88
CA ASN A 227 31.02 1.83 -7.47
C ASN A 227 29.99 0.83 -8.03
N ASN A 228 29.31 1.16 -9.11
CA ASN A 228 28.28 0.37 -9.79
C ASN A 228 27.01 0.12 -8.94
N GLY A 229 26.78 0.88 -7.88
CA GLY A 229 25.54 0.79 -7.10
C GLY A 229 24.40 1.56 -7.73
N VAL A 230 23.19 1.24 -7.33
CA VAL A 230 21.95 1.91 -7.75
C VAL A 230 21.64 3.05 -6.80
N VAL A 231 21.24 4.18 -7.35
CA VAL A 231 20.84 5.38 -6.61
C VAL A 231 19.33 5.50 -6.64
N ALA A 232 18.72 5.59 -5.47
CA ALA A 232 17.32 5.92 -5.31
C ALA A 232 17.17 7.20 -4.48
N TYR A 233 16.10 7.92 -4.72
CA TYR A 233 15.69 9.06 -3.91
C TYR A 233 14.21 8.99 -3.63
N MET A 234 13.83 9.38 -2.41
CA MET A 234 12.46 9.60 -1.99
C MET A 234 12.29 11.01 -1.43
N TRP A 235 11.07 11.38 -1.10
CA TRP A 235 10.80 12.70 -0.57
C TRP A 235 9.70 12.66 0.49
N HIS A 236 10.09 12.74 1.75
CA HIS A 236 9.19 13.10 2.84
C HIS A 236 8.87 14.58 2.73
N TRP A 237 7.92 14.91 1.88
CA TRP A 237 7.60 16.27 1.52
C TRP A 237 6.81 16.97 2.63
N ARG A 238 7.46 17.90 3.30
CA ARG A 238 6.84 18.74 4.31
C ARG A 238 6.22 19.97 3.67
N VAL A 239 5.07 20.41 4.22
CA VAL A 239 4.33 21.58 3.76
C VAL A 239 3.97 22.47 4.93
N PRO A 240 3.72 23.79 4.70
CA PRO A 240 3.20 24.69 5.73
C PRO A 240 1.73 24.38 6.04
N LYS A 241 1.31 24.57 7.29
CA LYS A 241 -0.07 24.35 7.71
C LYS A 241 -1.01 25.49 7.33
N SER A 242 -0.47 26.69 7.12
CA SER A 242 -1.22 27.91 6.81
C SER A 242 -0.44 28.81 5.87
N GLN A 243 -1.12 29.80 5.31
CA GLN A 243 -0.45 30.83 4.51
C GLN A 243 0.58 31.61 5.35
N THR A 244 0.29 31.89 6.61
CA THR A 244 1.25 32.54 7.51
C THR A 244 2.50 31.69 7.73
N ASP A 245 2.36 30.37 7.86
CA ASP A 245 3.51 29.46 7.95
C ASP A 245 4.31 29.43 6.64
N TYR A 246 3.62 29.48 5.50
CA TYR A 246 4.29 29.59 4.20
C TYR A 246 5.12 30.87 4.08
N GLU A 247 4.55 32.01 4.44
CA GLU A 247 5.24 33.32 4.44
C GLU A 247 6.44 33.33 5.39
N ASN A 248 6.31 32.68 6.56
CA ASN A 248 7.37 32.56 7.57
C ASN A 248 8.36 31.41 7.31
N LYS A 249 8.20 30.63 6.23
CA LYS A 249 9.01 29.46 5.90
C LYS A 249 8.96 28.35 6.96
N ASN A 250 7.83 28.17 7.60
CA ASN A 250 7.59 27.14 8.62
C ASN A 250 6.96 25.88 8.00
N TYR A 251 7.78 24.98 7.46
CA TYR A 251 7.36 23.76 6.75
C TYR A 251 7.61 22.52 7.64
N ASP A 252 6.73 22.28 8.58
CA ASP A 252 6.88 21.19 9.56
C ASP A 252 5.75 20.16 9.51
N ASN A 253 4.99 20.13 8.43
CA ASN A 253 3.84 19.25 8.32
C ASN A 253 3.97 18.29 7.13
N TYR A 254 4.20 17.01 7.37
CA TYR A 254 4.08 15.95 6.37
C TYR A 254 3.08 14.87 6.77
N ALA A 255 2.61 14.90 8.00
CA ALA A 255 1.53 14.03 8.47
C ALA A 255 0.16 14.59 8.12
N TYR A 256 -0.83 13.73 8.12
CA TYR A 256 -2.21 14.10 7.87
C TYR A 256 -2.80 14.91 9.03
N ASP A 257 -3.15 16.16 8.77
CA ASP A 257 -4.02 16.97 9.61
C ASP A 257 -5.06 17.80 8.81
N GLY A 258 -5.06 17.62 7.48
CA GLY A 258 -6.00 18.28 6.58
C GLY A 258 -5.79 19.78 6.40
N SER A 259 -4.74 20.36 6.98
CA SER A 259 -4.47 21.80 6.93
C SER A 259 -3.93 22.28 5.58
N PHE A 260 -3.24 21.39 4.81
CA PHE A 260 -2.76 21.70 3.47
C PHE A 260 -3.69 21.11 2.41
N ASP A 261 -4.33 21.99 1.63
CA ASP A 261 -5.33 21.58 0.64
C ASP A 261 -4.68 21.21 -0.69
N ILE A 262 -4.81 19.93 -1.09
CA ILE A 262 -4.25 19.40 -2.35
C ILE A 262 -4.96 20.01 -3.57
N GLU A 263 -6.28 20.23 -3.51
CA GLU A 263 -7.01 20.81 -4.64
C GLU A 263 -6.58 22.25 -4.89
N ALA A 264 -6.40 23.02 -3.82
CA ALA A 264 -5.81 24.35 -3.91
C ALA A 264 -4.36 24.30 -4.43
N ALA A 265 -3.55 23.31 -3.97
CA ALA A 265 -2.19 23.13 -4.47
C ALA A 265 -2.12 22.83 -5.97
N LEU A 266 -3.16 22.21 -6.54
CA LEU A 266 -3.28 21.95 -7.97
C LEU A 266 -3.95 23.11 -8.76
N THR A 267 -4.41 24.16 -8.06
CA THR A 267 -5.09 25.31 -8.63
C THR A 267 -4.14 26.51 -8.72
N ALA A 268 -3.87 26.98 -9.94
CA ALA A 268 -2.98 28.11 -10.19
C ALA A 268 -3.45 29.39 -9.46
N GLY A 269 -2.52 30.15 -8.90
CA GLY A 269 -2.76 31.42 -8.23
C GLY A 269 -3.12 31.29 -6.73
N THR A 270 -3.10 30.09 -6.17
CA THR A 270 -3.22 29.88 -4.72
C THR A 270 -1.82 29.86 -4.07
N TRP A 271 -1.73 30.20 -2.79
CA TRP A 271 -0.45 30.11 -2.06
C TRP A 271 0.06 28.67 -1.96
N GLN A 272 -0.83 27.67 -1.89
CA GLN A 272 -0.47 26.27 -1.91
C GLN A 272 0.18 25.88 -3.24
N ASN A 273 -0.36 26.36 -4.37
CA ASN A 273 0.23 26.09 -5.68
C ASN A 273 1.61 26.75 -5.83
N GLU A 274 1.75 27.99 -5.34
CA GLU A 274 3.07 28.66 -5.30
C GLU A 274 4.06 27.87 -4.45
N CYS A 275 3.61 27.38 -3.29
CA CYS A 275 4.42 26.58 -2.38
C CYS A 275 4.94 25.30 -3.06
N ILE A 276 4.04 24.47 -3.62
CA ILE A 276 4.47 23.22 -4.24
C ILE A 276 5.36 23.43 -5.46
N ASN A 277 5.10 24.48 -6.27
CA ASN A 277 5.94 24.79 -7.42
C ASN A 277 7.34 25.25 -7.00
N ALA A 278 7.45 26.04 -5.94
CA ALA A 278 8.75 26.45 -5.40
C ALA A 278 9.56 25.24 -4.86
N ASP A 279 8.89 24.31 -4.20
CA ASP A 279 9.51 23.11 -3.67
C ASP A 279 9.93 22.15 -4.80
N ILE A 280 9.07 21.94 -5.80
CA ILE A 280 9.38 21.12 -6.98
C ILE A 280 10.58 21.71 -7.73
N ALA A 281 10.66 23.04 -7.88
CA ALA A 281 11.81 23.70 -8.51
C ALA A 281 13.12 23.40 -7.78
N LYS A 282 13.12 23.40 -6.43
CA LYS A 282 14.30 23.06 -5.63
C LYS A 282 14.70 21.60 -5.82
N VAL A 283 13.77 20.67 -5.71
CA VAL A 283 14.01 19.23 -5.93
C VAL A 283 14.54 19.00 -7.34
N ALA A 284 13.93 19.64 -8.35
CA ALA A 284 14.38 19.57 -9.73
C ALA A 284 15.82 20.03 -9.90
N GLY A 285 16.20 21.10 -9.20
CA GLY A 285 17.59 21.58 -9.17
C GLY A 285 18.57 20.52 -8.66
N TYR A 286 18.26 19.85 -7.57
CA TYR A 286 19.12 18.80 -7.00
C TYR A 286 19.14 17.52 -7.84
N LEU A 287 17.98 17.08 -8.34
CA LEU A 287 17.91 15.92 -9.26
C LEU A 287 18.67 16.20 -10.57
N LYS A 288 18.68 17.45 -11.02
CA LYS A 288 19.47 17.86 -12.18
C LYS A 288 20.98 17.68 -11.97
N LEU A 289 21.51 17.90 -10.76
CA LEU A 289 22.93 17.65 -10.48
C LEU A 289 23.30 16.17 -10.71
N LEU A 290 22.38 15.25 -10.37
CA LEU A 290 22.56 13.82 -10.64
C LEU A 290 22.47 13.54 -12.16
N LYS A 291 21.49 14.14 -12.85
CA LYS A 291 21.36 14.04 -14.30
C LYS A 291 22.64 14.50 -15.01
N ASP A 292 23.20 15.63 -14.60
CA ASP A 292 24.42 16.21 -15.20
C ASP A 292 25.66 15.30 -15.01
N GLN A 293 25.58 14.32 -14.10
CA GLN A 293 26.61 13.28 -13.89
C GLN A 293 26.20 11.92 -14.48
N ASN A 294 25.17 11.86 -15.33
CA ASN A 294 24.62 10.65 -15.91
C ASN A 294 24.21 9.59 -14.86
N ILE A 295 23.72 10.04 -13.71
CA ILE A 295 23.25 9.15 -12.64
C ILE A 295 21.75 8.95 -12.80
N PRO A 296 21.27 7.73 -13.13
CA PRO A 296 19.86 7.39 -13.10
C PRO A 296 19.38 7.30 -11.66
N VAL A 297 18.14 7.70 -11.43
CA VAL A 297 17.55 7.73 -10.10
C VAL A 297 16.25 6.94 -10.09
N LEU A 298 16.14 5.93 -9.23
CA LEU A 298 14.86 5.37 -8.84
C LEU A 298 14.16 6.42 -7.98
N TRP A 299 13.20 7.14 -8.56
CA TRP A 299 12.54 8.28 -7.95
C TRP A 299 11.20 7.87 -7.33
N ARG A 300 11.10 7.98 -6.01
CA ARG A 300 9.95 7.53 -5.22
C ARG A 300 9.33 8.68 -4.42
N PRO A 301 8.65 9.63 -5.06
CA PRO A 301 7.89 10.66 -4.37
C PRO A 301 6.54 10.14 -3.91
N LEU A 302 5.85 10.89 -3.05
CA LEU A 302 4.46 10.66 -2.64
C LEU A 302 4.19 9.18 -2.26
N HIS A 303 5.14 8.59 -1.52
CA HIS A 303 5.08 7.20 -1.11
C HIS A 303 3.90 6.92 -0.18
N GLU A 304 3.52 5.65 -0.05
CA GLU A 304 2.40 5.20 0.77
C GLU A 304 1.07 5.91 0.42
N ALA A 305 0.84 6.06 -0.89
CA ALA A 305 -0.19 6.94 -1.44
C ALA A 305 -1.64 6.46 -1.23
N ALA A 306 -1.85 5.18 -0.93
CA ALA A 306 -3.18 4.56 -0.87
C ALA A 306 -3.51 4.02 0.53
N GLY A 307 -3.11 4.73 1.57
CA GLY A 307 -3.36 4.35 2.96
C GLY A 307 -4.86 4.20 3.31
N ASP A 308 -5.14 3.59 4.45
CA ASP A 308 -6.50 3.52 4.96
C ASP A 308 -6.99 4.90 5.40
N TYR A 309 -7.91 5.43 4.62
CA TYR A 309 -8.50 6.74 4.88
C TYR A 309 -9.47 6.74 6.06
N THR A 310 -9.77 5.62 6.70
CA THR A 310 -10.54 5.60 7.95
C THR A 310 -9.75 6.18 9.11
N TRP A 311 -8.42 6.07 9.06
CA TRP A 311 -7.48 6.66 10.02
C TRP A 311 -6.82 7.93 9.49
N GLY A 312 -7.09 8.30 8.24
CA GLY A 312 -6.33 9.30 7.49
C GLY A 312 -5.03 8.71 6.94
N SER A 313 -4.54 9.31 5.87
CA SER A 313 -3.17 9.09 5.46
C SER A 313 -2.25 9.80 6.44
N TRP A 314 -1.12 9.23 6.84
CA TRP A 314 -0.14 9.95 7.67
C TRP A 314 0.68 10.97 6.88
N PHE A 315 0.46 11.05 5.57
CA PHE A 315 1.04 12.08 4.72
C PHE A 315 -0.05 12.96 4.11
N TRP A 316 0.23 14.25 4.00
CA TRP A 316 -0.72 15.24 3.49
C TRP A 316 -1.20 14.91 2.06
N TRP A 317 -0.36 14.32 1.22
CA TRP A 317 -0.71 13.98 -0.17
C TRP A 317 -1.76 12.88 -0.30
N GLY A 318 -2.00 12.09 0.74
CA GLY A 318 -3.08 11.10 0.80
C GLY A 318 -4.36 11.58 1.49
N SER A 319 -4.35 12.77 2.10
CA SER A 319 -5.36 13.21 3.07
C SER A 319 -6.75 13.50 2.49
N LYS A 320 -6.86 13.77 1.20
CA LYS A 320 -8.10 14.21 0.52
C LYS A 320 -8.64 13.19 -0.49
N GLY A 321 -8.22 11.92 -0.37
CA GLY A 321 -8.70 10.83 -1.20
C GLY A 321 -7.84 10.54 -2.42
N THR A 322 -8.13 9.38 -3.00
CA THR A 322 -7.31 8.75 -4.06
C THR A 322 -7.22 9.57 -5.34
N GLU A 323 -8.30 10.24 -5.73
CA GLU A 323 -8.33 11.01 -6.98
C GLU A 323 -7.39 12.22 -6.92
N LEU A 324 -7.36 12.96 -5.81
CA LEU A 324 -6.46 14.09 -5.65
C LEU A 324 -5.00 13.63 -5.52
N THR A 325 -4.75 12.51 -4.84
CA THR A 325 -3.41 11.91 -4.77
C THR A 325 -2.89 11.54 -6.17
N LYS A 326 -3.72 10.91 -7.00
CA LYS A 326 -3.41 10.57 -8.39
C LYS A 326 -3.11 11.81 -9.23
N ARG A 327 -3.95 12.85 -9.13
CA ARG A 327 -3.75 14.12 -9.84
C ARG A 327 -2.45 14.81 -9.42
N LEU A 328 -2.10 14.77 -8.13
CA LEU A 328 -0.84 15.31 -7.63
C LEU A 328 0.38 14.56 -8.18
N TRP A 329 0.30 13.21 -8.28
CA TRP A 329 1.33 12.40 -8.90
C TRP A 329 1.56 12.79 -10.37
N ILE A 330 0.48 12.88 -11.15
CA ILE A 330 0.53 13.25 -12.57
C ILE A 330 1.09 14.68 -12.73
N TYR A 331 0.69 15.59 -11.84
CA TYR A 331 1.23 16.95 -11.81
C TYR A 331 2.75 16.95 -11.60
N LEU A 332 3.22 16.21 -10.59
CA LEU A 332 4.64 16.11 -10.27
C LEU A 332 5.44 15.44 -11.41
N TYR A 333 4.88 14.38 -12.00
CA TYR A 333 5.47 13.72 -13.17
C TYR A 333 5.67 14.71 -14.32
N ASN A 334 4.62 15.44 -14.68
CA ASN A 334 4.67 16.42 -15.77
C ASN A 334 5.66 17.55 -15.49
N LYS A 335 5.71 18.04 -14.26
CA LYS A 335 6.68 19.06 -13.86
C LYS A 335 8.11 18.55 -14.00
N LEU A 336 8.46 17.46 -13.35
CA LEU A 336 9.84 16.98 -13.34
C LEU A 336 10.30 16.40 -14.69
N THR A 337 9.45 15.59 -15.34
CA THR A 337 9.81 14.92 -16.60
C THR A 337 9.71 15.87 -17.79
N ASN A 338 8.59 16.57 -17.94
CA ASN A 338 8.31 17.33 -19.17
C ASN A 338 8.78 18.79 -19.08
N GLU A 339 8.55 19.47 -17.95
CA GLU A 339 8.90 20.88 -17.80
C GLU A 339 10.39 21.05 -17.43
N TYR A 340 10.89 20.32 -16.43
CA TYR A 340 12.31 20.36 -16.03
C TYR A 340 13.20 19.42 -16.86
N GLY A 341 12.63 18.57 -17.68
CA GLY A 341 13.36 17.67 -18.59
C GLY A 341 14.26 16.66 -17.87
N LEU A 342 13.86 16.19 -16.69
CA LEU A 342 14.64 15.20 -15.93
C LEU A 342 14.43 13.80 -16.51
N ASN A 343 15.24 13.45 -17.49
CA ASN A 343 15.16 12.18 -18.20
C ASN A 343 15.96 11.04 -17.56
N ASN A 344 16.59 11.28 -16.42
CA ASN A 344 17.31 10.30 -15.63
C ASN A 344 16.44 9.63 -14.54
N LEU A 345 15.16 9.98 -14.43
CA LEU A 345 14.26 9.44 -13.42
C LEU A 345 13.57 8.17 -13.90
N ILE A 346 13.54 7.16 -13.04
CA ILE A 346 12.71 5.95 -13.14
C ILE A 346 11.67 6.06 -12.03
N TRP A 347 10.39 6.17 -12.38
CA TRP A 347 9.32 6.52 -11.47
C TRP A 347 8.81 5.31 -10.68
N VAL A 348 8.99 5.35 -9.37
CA VAL A 348 8.58 4.28 -8.43
C VAL A 348 7.38 4.74 -7.62
N TRP A 349 6.21 4.21 -7.93
CA TRP A 349 4.99 4.45 -7.17
C TRP A 349 4.82 3.39 -6.08
N THR A 350 4.51 3.80 -4.84
CA THR A 350 4.32 2.85 -3.75
C THR A 350 2.95 2.98 -3.13
N ALA A 351 2.31 1.82 -2.99
CA ALA A 351 1.09 1.67 -2.25
C ALA A 351 1.37 1.48 -0.76
N GLN A 352 0.45 1.93 0.06
CA GLN A 352 0.36 1.44 1.41
C GLN A 352 -0.52 0.19 1.45
N THR A 353 -0.04 -0.85 2.10
CA THR A 353 -0.71 -2.15 2.18
C THR A 353 -1.00 -2.56 3.62
N SER A 354 -1.76 -3.64 3.81
CA SER A 354 -2.17 -4.14 5.12
C SER A 354 -1.01 -4.47 6.07
N ASP A 355 0.15 -4.85 5.54
CA ASP A 355 1.32 -5.20 6.36
C ASP A 355 2.01 -3.99 7.01
N ALA A 356 1.67 -2.78 6.60
CA ALA A 356 2.09 -1.56 7.28
C ALA A 356 1.18 -1.19 8.47
N GLY A 357 0.25 -2.07 8.85
CA GLY A 357 -0.74 -1.82 9.91
C GLY A 357 -1.93 -0.98 9.45
N VAL A 358 -2.04 -0.74 8.16
CA VAL A 358 -3.13 0.03 7.53
C VAL A 358 -3.82 -0.85 6.49
N ASN A 359 -5.11 -1.06 6.66
CA ASN A 359 -5.92 -1.88 5.75
C ASN A 359 -6.22 -1.12 4.45
N ALA A 360 -5.32 -1.17 3.48
CA ALA A 360 -5.60 -0.70 2.14
C ALA A 360 -6.25 -1.82 1.31
N SER A 361 -7.49 -1.63 0.87
CA SER A 361 -8.13 -2.54 -0.07
C SER A 361 -7.54 -2.42 -1.48
N LEU A 362 -7.60 -3.50 -2.27
CA LEU A 362 -7.17 -3.48 -3.67
C LEU A 362 -7.85 -2.36 -4.45
N ASP A 363 -9.13 -2.10 -4.20
CA ASP A 363 -9.88 -1.05 -4.88
C ASP A 363 -9.35 0.34 -4.56
N LYS A 364 -8.96 0.60 -3.31
CA LYS A 364 -8.32 1.87 -2.92
C LYS A 364 -6.93 2.02 -3.56
N ILE A 365 -6.15 0.93 -3.59
CA ILE A 365 -4.84 0.93 -4.24
C ILE A 365 -4.98 1.21 -5.73
N LYS A 366 -5.90 0.53 -6.42
CA LYS A 366 -6.22 0.78 -7.84
C LYS A 366 -6.73 2.19 -8.08
N ALA A 367 -7.59 2.70 -7.20
CA ALA A 367 -8.13 4.05 -7.32
C ALA A 367 -7.05 5.13 -7.18
N ALA A 368 -6.00 4.89 -6.39
CA ALA A 368 -4.87 5.81 -6.22
C ALA A 368 -3.79 5.65 -7.30
N TYR A 369 -3.79 4.54 -8.04
CA TYR A 369 -2.77 4.27 -9.05
C TYR A 369 -2.91 5.22 -10.26
N PRO A 370 -1.87 5.99 -10.60
CA PRO A 370 -1.97 7.01 -11.64
C PRO A 370 -1.97 6.46 -13.08
N GLY A 371 -1.67 5.17 -13.25
CA GLY A 371 -1.60 4.53 -14.55
C GLY A 371 -0.18 4.21 -15.01
N ASN A 372 -0.09 3.21 -15.89
CA ASN A 372 1.20 2.72 -16.42
C ASN A 372 1.97 3.80 -17.21
N GLU A 373 1.29 4.82 -17.73
CA GLU A 373 1.90 5.94 -18.46
C GLU A 373 2.69 6.91 -17.56
N TYR A 374 2.52 6.84 -16.23
CA TYR A 374 3.18 7.72 -15.27
C TYR A 374 4.02 6.97 -14.24
N VAL A 375 4.15 5.65 -14.38
CA VAL A 375 4.84 4.79 -13.42
C VAL A 375 5.69 3.78 -14.16
N ASP A 376 6.90 3.53 -13.66
CA ASP A 376 7.83 2.53 -14.22
C ASP A 376 7.87 1.27 -13.36
N ILE A 377 7.84 1.43 -12.04
CA ILE A 377 7.92 0.35 -11.06
C ILE A 377 6.88 0.61 -9.97
N VAL A 378 6.19 -0.43 -9.51
CA VAL A 378 5.30 -0.34 -8.37
C VAL A 378 5.94 -1.00 -7.15
N GLY A 379 5.63 -0.50 -5.97
CA GLY A 379 6.19 -1.04 -4.73
C GLY A 379 5.22 -0.95 -3.56
N THR A 380 5.65 -1.51 -2.46
CA THR A 380 4.97 -1.44 -1.17
C THR A 380 5.99 -1.36 -0.05
N ASP A 381 5.56 -0.86 1.09
CA ASP A 381 6.33 -0.76 2.32
C ASP A 381 5.81 -1.81 3.30
N VAL A 382 6.70 -2.66 3.83
CA VAL A 382 6.34 -3.81 4.66
C VAL A 382 7.10 -3.77 5.97
N TYR A 383 6.37 -3.65 7.07
CA TYR A 383 6.91 -3.64 8.43
C TYR A 383 6.40 -4.81 9.28
N ALA A 384 6.07 -5.93 8.62
CA ALA A 384 5.66 -7.17 9.29
C ALA A 384 6.77 -7.72 10.20
N GLU A 385 6.39 -8.38 11.29
CA GLU A 385 7.33 -8.97 12.27
C GLU A 385 7.84 -10.37 11.88
N ASN A 386 7.76 -10.71 10.59
CA ASN A 386 8.22 -12.00 10.04
C ASN A 386 9.14 -11.78 8.81
N ASN A 387 9.69 -12.86 8.30
CA ASN A 387 10.56 -12.88 7.12
C ASN A 387 9.88 -13.61 5.94
N ASP A 388 8.57 -13.54 5.85
CA ASP A 388 7.78 -14.19 4.81
C ASP A 388 8.03 -13.54 3.44
N SER A 389 7.69 -14.26 2.39
CA SER A 389 7.90 -13.80 1.01
C SER A 389 6.95 -12.66 0.59
N HIS A 390 5.86 -12.47 1.32
CA HIS A 390 4.77 -11.55 0.99
C HIS A 390 4.26 -11.74 -0.47
N LYS A 391 4.17 -13.02 -0.89
CA LYS A 391 3.78 -13.38 -2.26
C LYS A 391 2.45 -12.78 -2.68
N ASP A 392 1.46 -12.76 -1.76
CA ASP A 392 0.12 -12.26 -2.08
C ASP A 392 0.14 -10.76 -2.41
N LEU A 393 0.92 -9.97 -1.66
CA LEU A 393 1.16 -8.56 -1.98
C LEU A 393 1.87 -8.38 -3.33
N TYR A 394 2.88 -9.20 -3.60
CA TYR A 394 3.56 -9.20 -4.90
C TYR A 394 2.56 -9.46 -6.04
N SER A 395 1.76 -10.54 -5.92
CA SER A 395 0.77 -10.93 -6.92
C SER A 395 -0.29 -9.86 -7.11
N LEU A 396 -0.75 -9.25 -6.03
CA LEU A 396 -1.71 -8.15 -6.02
C LEU A 396 -1.21 -6.94 -6.83
N LEU A 397 0.01 -6.48 -6.53
CA LEU A 397 0.61 -5.32 -7.20
C LEU A 397 0.92 -5.61 -8.67
N LEU A 398 1.38 -6.83 -8.98
CA LEU A 398 1.59 -7.25 -10.36
C LEU A 398 0.29 -7.28 -11.15
N SER A 399 -0.77 -7.84 -10.58
CA SER A 399 -2.10 -7.89 -11.21
C SER A 399 -2.71 -6.49 -11.40
N MET A 400 -2.48 -5.57 -10.45
CA MET A 400 -2.94 -4.19 -10.56
C MET A 400 -2.43 -3.50 -11.82
N THR A 401 -1.21 -3.79 -12.22
CA THR A 401 -0.56 -3.23 -13.41
C THR A 401 -0.74 -4.09 -14.66
N GLU A 402 -1.54 -5.15 -14.59
CA GLU A 402 -1.71 -6.14 -15.67
C GLU A 402 -0.37 -6.77 -16.11
N GLY A 403 0.56 -6.95 -15.17
CA GLY A 403 1.90 -7.48 -15.44
C GLY A 403 2.84 -6.50 -16.15
N LYS A 404 2.45 -5.24 -16.33
CA LYS A 404 3.21 -4.26 -17.12
C LYS A 404 4.34 -3.58 -16.36
N ARG A 405 4.33 -3.64 -15.02
CA ARG A 405 5.32 -2.98 -14.18
C ARG A 405 5.96 -3.95 -13.20
N MET A 406 7.27 -3.83 -13.03
CA MET A 406 8.01 -4.57 -12.01
C MET A 406 7.48 -4.21 -10.62
N VAL A 407 7.62 -5.15 -9.68
CA VAL A 407 7.15 -4.99 -8.30
C VAL A 407 8.34 -5.05 -7.35
N THR A 408 8.32 -4.21 -6.31
CA THR A 408 9.42 -4.12 -5.35
C THR A 408 8.96 -3.93 -3.91
N LEU A 409 9.83 -4.32 -2.98
CA LEU A 409 9.74 -3.93 -1.57
C LEU A 409 10.50 -2.60 -1.40
N ALA A 410 9.75 -1.49 -1.47
CA ALA A 410 10.35 -0.16 -1.46
C ALA A 410 10.87 0.25 -0.09
N GLU A 411 10.24 -0.26 0.98
CA GLU A 411 10.74 -0.23 2.35
C GLU A 411 10.45 -1.56 3.05
N VAL A 412 11.37 -2.01 3.86
CA VAL A 412 11.12 -3.15 4.75
C VAL A 412 11.72 -2.92 6.13
N GLY A 413 11.00 -3.34 7.17
CA GLY A 413 11.56 -3.50 8.51
C GLY A 413 12.33 -4.81 8.59
N ARG A 414 11.65 -5.96 8.42
CA ARG A 414 12.31 -7.27 8.33
C ARG A 414 12.46 -7.67 6.88
N ILE A 415 13.66 -8.13 6.53
CA ILE A 415 13.96 -8.60 5.17
C ILE A 415 13.27 -9.94 4.95
N PRO A 416 12.48 -10.11 3.89
CA PRO A 416 11.98 -11.42 3.48
C PRO A 416 13.11 -12.39 3.20
N ASN A 417 12.90 -13.68 3.46
CA ASN A 417 13.89 -14.71 3.10
C ASN A 417 13.98 -14.83 1.56
N PRO A 418 15.13 -14.51 0.94
CA PRO A 418 15.26 -14.55 -0.53
C PRO A 418 14.99 -15.92 -1.15
N ASP A 419 15.37 -16.99 -0.46
CA ASP A 419 15.14 -18.37 -0.93
C ASP A 419 13.62 -18.65 -1.01
N THR A 420 12.87 -18.16 0.00
CA THR A 420 11.41 -18.30 0.04
C THR A 420 10.75 -17.41 -1.03
N CYS A 421 11.23 -16.19 -1.23
CA CYS A 421 10.69 -15.29 -2.25
C CYS A 421 10.78 -15.93 -3.65
N ILE A 422 11.97 -16.34 -4.05
CA ILE A 422 12.17 -16.95 -5.37
C ILE A 422 11.43 -18.28 -5.48
N GLY A 423 11.48 -19.13 -4.44
CA GLY A 423 10.81 -20.44 -4.43
C GLY A 423 9.29 -20.35 -4.55
N GLN A 424 8.68 -19.27 -4.10
CA GLN A 424 7.23 -19.03 -4.15
C GLN A 424 6.81 -18.13 -5.32
N GLY A 425 7.75 -17.58 -6.09
CA GLY A 425 7.47 -16.68 -7.20
C GLY A 425 7.12 -15.24 -6.79
N ALA A 426 7.52 -14.82 -5.58
CA ALA A 426 7.49 -13.41 -5.18
C ALA A 426 8.74 -12.70 -5.71
N ASN A 427 8.70 -12.31 -6.99
CA ASN A 427 9.86 -11.87 -7.76
C ASN A 427 10.15 -10.37 -7.54
N TRP A 428 10.34 -9.99 -6.29
CA TRP A 428 10.68 -8.61 -5.91
C TRP A 428 11.95 -8.13 -6.62
N SER A 429 11.91 -6.94 -7.23
CA SER A 429 13.09 -6.38 -7.91
C SER A 429 14.21 -6.03 -6.93
N TRP A 430 13.86 -5.50 -5.77
CA TRP A 430 14.76 -5.26 -4.64
C TRP A 430 14.00 -5.31 -3.32
N PHE A 431 14.73 -5.40 -2.21
CA PHE A 431 14.29 -4.97 -0.89
C PHE A 431 15.12 -3.76 -0.45
N MET A 432 14.52 -2.78 0.19
CA MET A 432 15.24 -1.64 0.77
C MET A 432 14.98 -1.60 2.28
N LEU A 433 16.02 -1.97 3.04
CA LEU A 433 15.98 -2.00 4.49
C LEU A 433 15.94 -0.57 5.03
N TRP A 434 14.93 -0.28 5.87
CA TRP A 434 14.84 1.01 6.52
C TRP A 434 15.91 1.15 7.59
N TYR A 435 16.45 2.36 7.79
CA TYR A 435 17.49 2.61 8.78
C TYR A 435 16.89 2.74 10.19
N THR A 436 17.72 2.48 11.22
CA THR A 436 17.42 2.78 12.61
C THR A 436 18.61 3.47 13.30
N ASN A 437 18.34 4.17 14.38
CA ASN A 437 19.38 4.80 15.18
C ASN A 437 20.24 3.79 15.98
N ASN A 438 19.82 2.53 16.09
CA ASN A 438 20.52 1.50 16.86
C ASN A 438 21.85 1.06 16.23
N ILE A 439 22.05 1.32 14.93
CA ILE A 439 23.27 0.96 14.20
C ILE A 439 24.52 1.74 14.65
N HIS A 440 24.36 2.83 15.39
CA HIS A 440 25.49 3.67 15.81
C HIS A 440 26.37 3.03 16.90
N THR A 441 25.95 1.90 17.49
CA THR A 441 26.78 1.16 18.43
C THR A 441 27.56 0.07 17.69
N SER A 442 28.91 0.07 17.85
CA SER A 442 29.76 -0.99 17.27
C SER A 442 29.39 -2.40 17.74
N SER A 443 28.70 -2.51 18.89
CA SER A 443 28.24 -3.74 19.50
C SER A 443 26.84 -4.20 19.01
N ALA A 444 26.18 -3.45 18.12
CA ALA A 444 24.85 -3.85 17.62
C ALA A 444 24.91 -5.24 16.99
N THR A 445 24.01 -6.13 17.47
CA THR A 445 23.85 -7.51 17.00
C THR A 445 22.66 -7.66 16.06
N GLU A 446 21.90 -6.60 15.87
CA GLU A 446 20.75 -6.48 14.98
C GLU A 446 20.62 -5.04 14.45
N ASP A 447 19.77 -4.83 13.45
CA ASP A 447 19.55 -3.53 12.80
C ASP A 447 18.50 -2.65 13.50
N GLY A 448 17.79 -3.17 14.50
CA GLY A 448 16.72 -2.47 15.20
C GLY A 448 15.29 -2.81 14.72
N PHE A 449 15.16 -3.54 13.62
CA PHE A 449 13.90 -4.15 13.17
C PHE A 449 13.85 -5.65 13.42
N GLY A 450 14.86 -6.20 14.09
CA GLY A 450 14.94 -7.63 14.41
C GLY A 450 15.63 -8.47 13.32
N ASN A 451 16.31 -7.85 12.35
CA ASN A 451 17.22 -8.57 11.48
C ASN A 451 18.55 -8.76 12.21
N SER A 452 18.80 -9.95 12.75
CA SER A 452 20.07 -10.24 13.38
C SER A 452 21.22 -10.16 12.37
N VAL A 453 22.43 -9.84 12.86
CA VAL A 453 23.64 -9.80 12.02
C VAL A 453 23.88 -11.13 11.31
N SER A 454 23.57 -12.26 11.97
CA SER A 454 23.68 -13.59 11.33
C SER A 454 22.69 -13.76 10.18
N PHE A 455 21.46 -13.27 10.33
CA PHE A 455 20.47 -13.29 9.27
C PHE A 455 20.84 -12.34 8.13
N LEU A 456 21.25 -11.11 8.45
CA LEU A 456 21.75 -10.15 7.43
C LEU A 456 22.90 -10.77 6.63
N LYS A 457 23.86 -11.43 7.29
CA LYS A 457 24.95 -12.12 6.60
C LYS A 457 24.44 -13.21 5.68
N LYS A 458 23.48 -14.03 6.16
CA LYS A 458 22.85 -15.08 5.34
C LYS A 458 22.20 -14.48 4.09
N VAL A 459 21.41 -13.40 4.25
CA VAL A 459 20.75 -12.71 3.15
C VAL A 459 21.77 -12.17 2.15
N MET A 460 22.75 -11.40 2.62
CA MET A 460 23.74 -10.74 1.77
C MET A 460 24.71 -11.72 1.07
N THR A 461 24.78 -12.99 1.50
CA THR A 461 25.57 -14.03 0.85
C THR A 461 24.72 -15.06 0.11
N SER A 462 23.40 -14.87 0.06
CA SER A 462 22.51 -15.74 -0.72
C SER A 462 22.79 -15.63 -2.21
N SER A 463 22.74 -16.75 -2.93
CA SER A 463 22.88 -16.78 -4.39
C SER A 463 21.72 -16.06 -5.13
N TYR A 464 20.63 -15.80 -4.43
CA TYR A 464 19.47 -15.08 -4.95
C TYR A 464 19.54 -13.56 -4.71
N VAL A 465 20.56 -13.06 -4.02
CA VAL A 465 20.73 -11.64 -3.75
C VAL A 465 21.89 -11.06 -4.56
N ILE A 466 21.67 -9.89 -5.13
CA ILE A 466 22.70 -9.11 -5.82
C ILE A 466 23.15 -7.99 -4.88
N ASN A 467 24.44 -7.93 -4.63
CA ASN A 467 25.09 -6.86 -3.88
C ASN A 467 25.87 -5.94 -4.83
N ARG A 468 26.36 -4.82 -4.32
CA ARG A 468 27.03 -3.81 -5.14
C ARG A 468 28.25 -4.35 -5.93
N ASP A 469 29.02 -5.24 -5.32
CA ASP A 469 30.20 -5.87 -5.95
C ASP A 469 29.84 -6.88 -7.05
N GLU A 470 28.57 -7.24 -7.18
CA GLU A 470 28.05 -8.16 -8.20
C GLU A 470 27.31 -7.41 -9.32
N MET A 471 27.14 -6.10 -9.18
CA MET A 471 26.49 -5.27 -10.19
C MET A 471 27.42 -5.04 -11.39
N PRO A 472 26.90 -5.16 -12.64
CA PRO A 472 27.64 -4.75 -13.82
C PRO A 472 27.78 -3.23 -13.87
N SER A 473 28.69 -2.74 -14.69
CA SER A 473 28.66 -1.32 -15.06
C SER A 473 27.43 -1.05 -15.94
N LEU A 474 26.63 -0.07 -15.53
CA LEU A 474 25.42 0.38 -16.26
C LEU A 474 25.62 1.77 -16.88
N LYS A 475 26.87 2.26 -16.87
CA LYS A 475 27.31 3.56 -17.42
C LYS A 475 27.39 3.52 -18.93
#